data_009ce099ee36b26a01cb8d404cc4968f
#
_entry.id   009ce099ee36b26a01cb8d404cc4968f
#
_cell.length_a   1.000
_cell.length_b   1.000
_cell.length_c   1.000
_cell.angle_alpha   90.00
_cell.angle_beta   90.00
_cell.angle_gamma   90.00
#
_symmetry.space_group_name_H-M   'P 1'
#
loop_
_entity.id
_entity.type
_entity.pdbx_description
1 polymer ?
#
loop_
_entity_poly.entity_id
_entity_poly.type
_entity_poly.pdbx_seq_one_letter_code
_entity_poly.pdbx_strand_id
1 'polypeptide(L)'
;MYKRQLLDRLETFHETYPHVRLKISNHSSPQAIAALENGLADISVITTPVTIPKNYHKESLYSFRELLIGGTKYADLASKMRSLHDLKNIPFICLGNDTATRNLYIEFFLNHHLQFAPDMEAATTDQVLPMVEHNLGIGFYPEDLCAASITSGSICPIRLVEPLPEREVCLVWDKGRPLSIAAKKLIDTLKHSILF
;
A
#
# COMPACT_ATOMS: atom_id res chain seq x y z
N MET A 1 -4.57 2.35 4.21
CA MET A 1 -4.42 0.91 4.16
C MET A 1 -3.75 0.37 5.40
N TYR A 2 -2.47 0.61 5.60
CA TYR A 2 -1.73 0.29 6.83
C TYR A 2 -2.22 1.11 8.03
N LYS A 3 -3.10 2.06 7.78
CA LYS A 3 -3.67 2.98 8.78
C LYS A 3 -4.30 2.23 9.96
N ARG A 4 -5.04 1.14 9.72
CA ARG A 4 -5.74 0.46 10.81
C ARG A 4 -4.77 -0.21 11.79
N GLN A 5 -3.85 -1.05 11.29
CA GLN A 5 -2.81 -1.66 12.12
C GLN A 5 -1.86 -0.61 12.74
N LEU A 6 -1.59 0.48 12.00
CA LEU A 6 -0.80 1.59 12.51
C LEU A 6 -1.55 2.36 13.59
N LEU A 7 -2.86 2.55 13.46
CA LEU A 7 -3.69 3.28 14.43
C LEU A 7 -3.76 2.55 15.76
N ASP A 8 -3.91 1.22 15.78
CA ASP A 8 -3.92 0.41 17.00
C ASP A 8 -2.59 0.59 17.80
N ARG A 9 -1.46 0.69 17.08
CA ARG A 9 -0.16 0.96 17.70
C ARG A 9 0.01 2.40 18.16
N LEU A 10 -0.54 3.34 17.42
CA LEU A 10 -0.56 4.75 17.81
C LEU A 10 -1.44 4.98 19.03
N GLU A 11 -2.54 4.23 19.19
CA GLU A 11 -3.37 4.21 20.39
C GLU A 11 -2.53 3.75 21.58
N THR A 12 -1.89 2.59 21.51
CA THR A 12 -0.98 2.08 22.57
C THR A 12 0.12 3.07 22.92
N PHE A 13 0.72 3.71 21.90
CA PHE A 13 1.72 4.74 22.11
C PHE A 13 1.16 5.96 22.83
N HIS A 14 -0.01 6.44 22.42
CA HIS A 14 -0.65 7.60 23.01
C HIS A 14 -1.08 7.37 24.46
N GLU A 15 -1.59 6.17 24.76
CA GLU A 15 -1.90 5.76 26.15
C GLU A 15 -0.65 5.76 27.04
N THR A 16 0.49 5.29 26.50
CA THR A 16 1.74 5.22 27.24
C THR A 16 2.40 6.61 27.38
N TYR A 17 2.24 7.48 26.38
CA TYR A 17 2.87 8.81 26.32
C TYR A 17 1.84 9.92 26.01
N PRO A 18 0.87 10.19 26.89
CA PRO A 18 -0.28 11.07 26.60
C PRO A 18 0.10 12.54 26.36
N HIS A 19 1.30 12.96 26.78
CA HIS A 19 1.78 14.32 26.58
C HIS A 19 2.54 14.53 25.26
N VAL A 20 2.78 13.46 24.50
CA VAL A 20 3.42 13.55 23.19
C VAL A 20 2.40 13.93 22.12
N ARG A 21 2.67 15.04 21.43
CA ARG A 21 1.83 15.47 20.29
C ARG A 21 2.23 14.71 19.03
N LEU A 22 1.29 14.02 18.43
CA LEU A 22 1.45 13.34 17.14
C LEU A 22 0.82 14.18 16.02
N LYS A 23 1.60 14.46 14.98
CA LYS A 23 1.10 15.01 13.71
C LYS A 23 1.19 13.91 12.67
N ILE A 24 0.04 13.46 12.17
CA ILE A 24 -0.04 12.41 11.17
C ILE A 24 -0.46 13.04 9.85
N SER A 25 0.32 12.81 8.79
CA SER A 25 0.00 13.21 7.42
C SER A 25 -0.08 12.00 6.50
N ASN A 26 -0.85 12.13 5.43
CA ASN A 26 -1.02 11.07 4.44
C ASN A 26 -0.36 11.51 3.12
N HIS A 27 0.57 10.69 2.66
CA HIS A 27 1.38 10.94 1.46
C HIS A 27 1.56 9.65 0.66
N SER A 28 1.85 9.75 -0.64
CA SER A 28 2.43 8.65 -1.39
C SER A 28 3.85 8.34 -0.87
N SER A 29 4.37 7.12 -1.10
CA SER A 29 5.71 6.76 -0.59
C SER A 29 6.83 7.73 -1.05
N PRO A 30 6.88 8.20 -2.31
CA PRO A 30 7.83 9.23 -2.70
C PRO A 30 7.64 10.56 -1.97
N GLN A 31 6.40 11.01 -1.79
CA GLN A 31 6.10 12.24 -1.05
C GLN A 31 6.46 12.12 0.45
N ALA A 32 6.29 10.94 1.04
CA ALA A 32 6.67 10.66 2.41
C ALA A 32 8.20 10.72 2.61
N ILE A 33 8.98 10.25 1.63
CA ILE A 33 10.44 10.41 1.63
C ILE A 33 10.82 11.88 1.49
N ALA A 34 10.19 12.62 0.57
CA ALA A 34 10.43 14.06 0.43
C ALA A 34 10.08 14.85 1.70
N ALA A 35 9.05 14.43 2.44
CA ALA A 35 8.71 15.04 3.74
C ALA A 35 9.82 14.84 4.78
N LEU A 36 10.48 13.67 4.81
CA LEU A 36 11.66 13.44 5.65
C LEU A 36 12.84 14.35 5.22
N GLU A 37 13.12 14.42 3.92
CA GLU A 37 14.21 15.25 3.36
C GLU A 37 14.05 16.71 3.74
N ASN A 38 12.83 17.23 3.67
CA ASN A 38 12.50 18.61 4.01
C ASN A 38 12.31 18.85 5.52
N GLY A 39 12.47 17.83 6.36
CA GLY A 39 12.30 17.95 7.82
C GLY A 39 10.86 18.20 8.26
N LEU A 40 9.89 17.89 7.43
CA LEU A 40 8.46 18.02 7.72
C LEU A 40 7.91 16.81 8.48
N ALA A 41 8.66 15.70 8.50
CA ALA A 41 8.38 14.48 9.24
C ALA A 41 9.66 13.97 9.93
N ASP A 42 9.53 13.38 11.12
CA ASP A 42 10.60 12.69 11.83
C ASP A 42 10.73 11.24 11.39
N ILE A 43 9.61 10.61 11.07
CA ILE A 43 9.47 9.20 10.69
C ILE A 43 8.45 9.10 9.57
N SER A 44 8.70 8.24 8.60
CA SER A 44 7.73 7.90 7.57
C SER A 44 7.48 6.39 7.53
N VAL A 45 6.21 6.03 7.30
CA VAL A 45 5.79 4.66 6.97
C VAL A 45 5.52 4.62 5.47
N ILE A 46 6.23 3.79 4.76
CA ILE A 46 6.17 3.70 3.30
C ILE A 46 5.94 2.26 2.85
N THR A 47 5.60 2.09 1.57
CA THR A 47 5.52 0.77 0.93
C THR A 47 6.53 0.67 -0.20
N THR A 48 7.13 -0.51 -0.36
CA THR A 48 8.01 -0.80 -1.49
C THR A 48 7.19 -1.08 -2.77
N PRO A 49 7.81 -0.95 -3.98
CA PRO A 49 9.13 -0.40 -4.21
C PRO A 49 9.13 1.14 -4.10
N VAL A 50 10.18 1.68 -3.54
CA VAL A 50 10.46 3.13 -3.53
C VAL A 50 11.96 3.33 -3.33
N THR A 51 12.52 4.32 -3.99
CA THR A 51 13.93 4.69 -3.80
C THR A 51 14.09 5.40 -2.46
N ILE A 52 14.96 4.86 -1.61
CA ILE A 52 15.31 5.45 -0.31
C ILE A 52 16.76 5.92 -0.39
N PRO A 53 17.06 7.19 -0.11
CA PRO A 53 18.43 7.67 -0.10
C PRO A 53 19.30 6.94 0.93
N LYS A 54 20.60 6.78 0.64
CA LYS A 54 21.55 5.99 1.47
C LYS A 54 21.73 6.52 2.90
N ASN A 55 21.50 7.79 3.11
CA ASN A 55 21.57 8.44 4.42
C ASN A 55 20.34 8.18 5.30
N TYR A 56 19.34 7.46 4.81
CA TYR A 56 18.15 7.07 5.58
C TYR A 56 18.30 5.65 6.12
N HIS A 57 17.69 5.43 7.26
CA HIS A 57 17.49 4.11 7.80
C HIS A 57 16.17 3.55 7.29
N LYS A 58 16.20 2.32 6.77
CA LYS A 58 15.00 1.56 6.39
C LYS A 58 14.89 0.36 7.31
N GLU A 59 13.72 0.14 7.88
CA GLU A 59 13.40 -1.07 8.61
C GLU A 59 12.08 -1.65 8.13
N SER A 60 12.11 -2.92 7.71
CA SER A 60 10.90 -3.63 7.29
C SER A 60 10.05 -3.97 8.51
N LEU A 61 8.77 -3.60 8.45
CA LEU A 61 7.79 -3.95 9.47
C LEU A 61 7.14 -5.31 9.15
N TYR A 62 6.65 -5.49 7.92
CA TYR A 62 6.08 -6.73 7.43
C TYR A 62 5.98 -6.72 5.90
N SER A 63 5.88 -7.92 5.33
CA SER A 63 5.56 -8.13 3.92
C SER A 63 4.06 -8.29 3.71
N PHE A 64 3.57 -7.93 2.55
CA PHE A 64 2.19 -8.13 2.14
C PHE A 64 2.10 -8.47 0.65
N ARG A 65 1.02 -9.11 0.27
CA ARG A 65 0.68 -9.40 -1.11
C ARG A 65 -0.54 -8.60 -1.55
N GLU A 66 -0.65 -8.40 -2.83
CA GLU A 66 -1.84 -7.81 -3.45
C GLU A 66 -2.58 -8.88 -4.26
N LEU A 67 -3.89 -8.74 -4.33
CA LEU A 67 -4.76 -9.51 -5.20
C LEU A 67 -5.26 -8.60 -6.31
N LEU A 68 -5.47 -9.16 -7.48
CA LEU A 68 -6.34 -8.53 -8.46
C LEU A 68 -7.78 -8.80 -8.04
N ILE A 69 -8.58 -7.76 -7.87
CA ILE A 69 -9.96 -7.85 -7.42
C ILE A 69 -10.91 -7.23 -8.44
N GLY A 70 -12.08 -7.81 -8.58
CA GLY A 70 -13.20 -7.29 -9.35
C GLY A 70 -14.48 -7.28 -8.52
N GLY A 71 -15.40 -6.39 -8.83
CA GLY A 71 -16.73 -6.42 -8.25
C GLY A 71 -17.59 -7.56 -8.85
N THR A 72 -18.84 -7.66 -8.43
CA THR A 72 -19.77 -8.73 -8.82
C THR A 72 -19.95 -8.89 -10.34
N LYS A 73 -19.86 -7.79 -11.08
CA LYS A 73 -19.90 -7.77 -12.56
C LYS A 73 -18.77 -8.59 -13.19
N TYR A 74 -17.65 -8.73 -12.49
CA TYR A 74 -16.44 -9.41 -12.98
C TYR A 74 -16.28 -10.84 -12.43
N ALA A 75 -17.35 -11.43 -11.85
CA ALA A 75 -17.33 -12.77 -11.26
C ALA A 75 -16.87 -13.85 -12.25
N ASP A 76 -17.22 -13.70 -13.53
CA ASP A 76 -16.78 -14.63 -14.59
C ASP A 76 -15.26 -14.63 -14.79
N LEU A 77 -14.58 -13.52 -14.54
CA LEU A 77 -13.12 -13.47 -14.58
C LEU A 77 -12.50 -14.29 -13.45
N ALA A 78 -13.17 -14.36 -12.30
CA ALA A 78 -12.71 -15.10 -11.13
C ALA A 78 -12.92 -16.61 -11.23
N SER A 79 -13.72 -17.08 -12.21
CA SER A 79 -14.08 -18.51 -12.38
C SER A 79 -12.88 -19.40 -12.69
N LYS A 80 -11.84 -18.88 -13.33
CA LYS A 80 -10.60 -19.59 -13.69
C LYS A 80 -9.39 -18.68 -13.59
N MET A 81 -8.20 -19.25 -13.65
CA MET A 81 -6.96 -18.47 -13.78
C MET A 81 -6.97 -17.66 -15.08
N ARG A 82 -6.49 -16.41 -15.01
CA ARG A 82 -6.36 -15.50 -16.15
C ARG A 82 -4.90 -15.12 -16.35
N SER A 83 -4.51 -14.90 -17.59
CA SER A 83 -3.28 -14.20 -17.89
C SER A 83 -3.53 -12.68 -17.95
N LEU A 84 -2.49 -11.88 -17.84
CA LEU A 84 -2.59 -10.43 -18.04
C LEU A 84 -3.13 -10.08 -19.44
N HIS A 85 -2.86 -10.92 -20.45
CA HIS A 85 -3.40 -10.75 -21.80
C HIS A 85 -4.93 -10.87 -21.87
N ASP A 86 -5.54 -11.68 -21.01
CA ASP A 86 -6.99 -11.85 -20.95
C ASP A 86 -7.71 -10.59 -20.44
N LEU A 87 -6.96 -9.66 -19.83
CA LEU A 87 -7.49 -8.46 -19.19
C LEU A 87 -7.44 -7.21 -20.08
N LYS A 88 -6.96 -7.33 -21.32
CA LYS A 88 -6.65 -6.20 -22.21
C LYS A 88 -7.80 -5.19 -22.41
N ASN A 89 -9.05 -5.65 -22.33
CA ASN A 89 -10.23 -4.80 -22.56
C ASN A 89 -11.08 -4.62 -21.30
N ILE A 90 -10.50 -4.91 -20.14
CA ILE A 90 -11.18 -4.74 -18.85
C ILE A 90 -10.72 -3.42 -18.25
N PRO A 91 -11.65 -2.54 -17.83
CA PRO A 91 -11.28 -1.28 -17.18
C PRO A 91 -10.47 -1.52 -15.92
N PHE A 92 -9.31 -0.85 -15.80
CA PHE A 92 -8.46 -0.88 -14.63
C PHE A 92 -8.58 0.39 -13.80
N ILE A 93 -8.60 0.21 -12.49
CA ILE A 93 -8.49 1.26 -11.48
C ILE A 93 -7.10 1.18 -10.87
N CYS A 94 -6.39 2.30 -10.85
CA CYS A 94 -5.05 2.40 -10.26
C CYS A 94 -4.85 3.75 -9.57
N LEU A 95 -3.76 3.88 -8.84
CA LEU A 95 -3.34 5.16 -8.28
C LEU A 95 -2.74 6.07 -9.37
N GLY A 96 -2.64 7.36 -9.08
CA GLY A 96 -2.07 8.36 -9.97
C GLY A 96 -0.61 8.13 -10.34
N ASN A 97 -0.16 8.80 -11.41
CA ASN A 97 1.16 8.60 -12.04
C ASN A 97 2.35 8.95 -11.13
N ASP A 98 2.14 9.74 -10.08
CA ASP A 98 3.16 10.17 -9.11
C ASP A 98 3.39 9.17 -7.98
N THR A 99 2.80 7.97 -8.08
CA THR A 99 2.91 6.94 -7.04
C THR A 99 3.87 5.81 -7.42
N ALA A 100 4.62 5.33 -6.43
CA ALA A 100 5.48 4.15 -6.61
C ALA A 100 4.66 2.88 -6.95
N THR A 101 3.43 2.79 -6.48
CA THR A 101 2.51 1.69 -6.79
C THR A 101 2.13 1.66 -8.28
N ARG A 102 1.87 2.84 -8.88
CA ARG A 102 1.61 2.91 -10.33
C ARG A 102 2.83 2.45 -11.13
N ASN A 103 4.01 2.90 -10.77
CA ASN A 103 5.25 2.51 -11.44
C ASN A 103 5.50 1.00 -11.32
N LEU A 104 5.22 0.41 -10.16
CA LEU A 104 5.30 -1.05 -9.97
C LEU A 104 4.44 -1.80 -10.98
N TYR A 105 3.18 -1.38 -11.18
CA TYR A 105 2.31 -2.07 -12.14
C TYR A 105 2.70 -1.80 -13.60
N ILE A 106 3.18 -0.61 -13.92
CA ILE A 106 3.74 -0.34 -15.25
C ILE A 106 4.90 -1.30 -15.53
N GLU A 107 5.85 -1.44 -14.61
CA GLU A 107 6.97 -2.38 -14.76
C GLU A 107 6.50 -3.84 -14.81
N PHE A 108 5.54 -4.22 -13.97
CA PHE A 108 4.98 -5.57 -13.96
C PHE A 108 4.36 -5.93 -15.32
N PHE A 109 3.56 -5.05 -15.91
CA PHE A 109 2.98 -5.28 -17.23
C PHE A 109 4.04 -5.27 -18.34
N LEU A 110 5.00 -4.35 -18.30
CA LEU A 110 6.09 -4.26 -19.28
C LEU A 110 6.94 -5.54 -19.27
N ASN A 111 7.22 -6.12 -18.12
CA ASN A 111 7.95 -7.38 -18.00
C ASN A 111 7.22 -8.57 -18.65
N HIS A 112 5.91 -8.45 -18.86
CA HIS A 112 5.07 -9.40 -19.58
C HIS A 112 4.70 -8.91 -21.00
N HIS A 113 5.46 -7.96 -21.57
CA HIS A 113 5.28 -7.40 -22.92
C HIS A 113 3.91 -6.73 -23.13
N LEU A 114 3.33 -6.17 -22.07
CA LEU A 114 2.07 -5.43 -22.08
C LEU A 114 2.25 -3.99 -21.65
N GLN A 115 1.37 -3.11 -22.10
CA GLN A 115 1.28 -1.75 -21.59
C GLN A 115 0.19 -1.68 -20.52
N PHE A 116 0.48 -1.00 -19.42
CA PHE A 116 -0.49 -0.72 -18.37
C PHE A 116 -1.03 0.70 -18.53
N ALA A 117 -2.28 0.81 -18.96
CA ALA A 117 -3.00 2.07 -19.10
C ALA A 117 -4.35 1.95 -18.38
N PRO A 118 -4.43 2.29 -17.09
CA PRO A 118 -5.69 2.23 -16.38
C PRO A 118 -6.67 3.30 -16.86
N ASP A 119 -7.95 2.96 -16.83
CA ASP A 119 -9.04 3.80 -17.26
C ASP A 119 -9.45 4.81 -16.17
N MET A 120 -9.16 4.49 -14.92
CA MET A 120 -9.54 5.32 -13.77
C MET A 120 -8.39 5.47 -12.79
N GLU A 121 -8.23 6.69 -12.29
CA GLU A 121 -7.24 7.02 -11.28
C GLU A 121 -7.90 7.34 -9.94
N ALA A 122 -7.40 6.69 -8.89
CA ALA A 122 -7.75 6.96 -7.50
C ALA A 122 -6.64 7.77 -6.82
N ALA A 123 -6.98 8.78 -6.06
CA ALA A 123 -5.99 9.59 -5.34
C ALA A 123 -5.32 8.82 -4.19
N THR A 124 -6.04 7.87 -3.58
CA THR A 124 -5.54 7.05 -2.46
C THR A 124 -5.95 5.59 -2.62
N THR A 125 -5.18 4.69 -2.02
CA THR A 125 -5.51 3.25 -2.02
C THR A 125 -6.89 2.97 -1.42
N ASP A 126 -7.32 3.73 -0.42
CA ASP A 126 -8.62 3.55 0.24
C ASP A 126 -9.80 3.75 -0.71
N GLN A 127 -9.61 4.44 -1.84
CA GLN A 127 -10.65 4.65 -2.86
C GLN A 127 -10.78 3.48 -3.83
N VAL A 128 -9.73 2.67 -4.01
CA VAL A 128 -9.72 1.58 -5.00
C VAL A 128 -10.79 0.54 -4.67
N LEU A 129 -10.85 0.07 -3.42
CA LEU A 129 -11.81 -0.97 -3.02
C LEU A 129 -13.27 -0.55 -3.25
N PRO A 130 -13.75 0.61 -2.77
CA PRO A 130 -15.10 1.07 -3.05
C PRO A 130 -15.41 1.20 -4.56
N MET A 131 -14.45 1.67 -5.36
CA MET A 131 -14.63 1.77 -6.81
C MET A 131 -14.82 0.39 -7.45
N VAL A 132 -14.04 -0.60 -7.01
CA VAL A 132 -14.18 -2.00 -7.45
C VAL A 132 -15.52 -2.59 -7.02
N GLU A 133 -15.94 -2.40 -5.76
CA GLU A 133 -17.24 -2.84 -5.24
C GLU A 133 -18.42 -2.27 -6.05
N HIS A 134 -18.27 -1.04 -6.57
CA HIS A 134 -19.25 -0.42 -7.45
C HIS A 134 -19.09 -0.79 -8.93
N ASN A 135 -18.30 -1.83 -9.25
CA ASN A 135 -18.12 -2.38 -10.59
C ASN A 135 -17.57 -1.38 -11.63
N LEU A 136 -16.82 -0.37 -11.20
CA LEU A 136 -16.21 0.61 -12.11
C LEU A 136 -15.06 -0.01 -12.91
N GLY A 137 -14.39 -1.01 -12.37
CA GLY A 137 -13.27 -1.72 -13.00
C GLY A 137 -12.70 -2.78 -12.08
N ILE A 138 -11.58 -3.34 -12.50
CA ILE A 138 -10.75 -4.23 -11.68
C ILE A 138 -9.53 -3.45 -11.17
N GLY A 139 -8.92 -3.91 -10.07
CA GLY A 139 -7.76 -3.22 -9.52
C GLY A 139 -6.93 -4.12 -8.61
N PHE A 140 -5.67 -3.78 -8.41
CA PHE A 140 -4.83 -4.45 -7.43
C PHE A 140 -5.06 -3.86 -6.04
N TYR A 141 -5.24 -4.74 -5.07
CA TYR A 141 -5.52 -4.32 -3.70
C TYR A 141 -4.92 -5.32 -2.71
N PRO A 142 -4.44 -4.88 -1.53
CA PRO A 142 -3.84 -5.79 -0.58
C PRO A 142 -4.78 -6.85 -0.05
N GLU A 143 -4.27 -8.07 -0.01
CA GLU A 143 -5.00 -9.28 0.38
C GLU A 143 -5.61 -9.15 1.78
N ASP A 144 -4.83 -8.68 2.77
CA ASP A 144 -5.27 -8.56 4.16
C ASP A 144 -6.50 -7.66 4.35
N LEU A 145 -6.75 -6.76 3.40
CA LEU A 145 -7.86 -5.81 3.45
C LEU A 145 -9.06 -6.24 2.62
N CYS A 146 -8.93 -7.34 1.89
CA CYS A 146 -9.99 -7.88 1.04
C CYS A 146 -10.96 -8.79 1.81
N ALA A 147 -10.55 -9.33 2.96
CA ALA A 147 -11.24 -10.43 3.64
C ALA A 147 -12.74 -10.16 3.88
N ALA A 148 -13.09 -8.99 4.41
CA ALA A 148 -14.48 -8.63 4.68
C ALA A 148 -15.32 -8.54 3.40
N SER A 149 -14.78 -7.90 2.34
CA SER A 149 -15.47 -7.72 1.06
C SER A 149 -15.56 -9.02 0.26
N ILE A 150 -14.58 -9.92 0.39
CA ILE A 150 -14.66 -11.28 -0.18
C ILE A 150 -15.75 -12.08 0.55
N THR A 151 -15.78 -12.03 1.88
CA THR A 151 -16.77 -12.77 2.69
C THR A 151 -18.19 -12.30 2.42
N SER A 152 -18.39 -10.99 2.25
CA SER A 152 -19.72 -10.43 1.88
C SER A 152 -20.11 -10.68 0.44
N GLY A 153 -19.16 -11.10 -0.42
CA GLY A 153 -19.38 -11.30 -1.84
C GLY A 153 -19.45 -10.00 -2.67
N SER A 154 -19.07 -8.84 -2.08
CA SER A 154 -19.05 -7.57 -2.81
C SER A 154 -17.91 -7.50 -3.83
N ILE A 155 -16.86 -8.27 -3.63
CA ILE A 155 -15.75 -8.45 -4.57
C ILE A 155 -15.40 -9.93 -4.76
N CYS A 156 -14.74 -10.22 -5.89
CA CYS A 156 -14.14 -11.51 -6.17
C CYS A 156 -12.65 -11.38 -6.51
N PRO A 157 -11.77 -12.20 -5.92
CA PRO A 157 -10.37 -12.26 -6.30
C PRO A 157 -10.21 -12.93 -7.66
N ILE A 158 -9.48 -12.28 -8.57
CA ILE A 158 -9.16 -12.77 -9.91
C ILE A 158 -7.74 -13.35 -9.87
N ARG A 159 -7.61 -14.65 -10.03
CA ARG A 159 -6.33 -15.34 -9.97
C ARG A 159 -5.56 -15.16 -11.28
N LEU A 160 -4.32 -14.70 -11.18
CA LEU A 160 -3.41 -14.51 -12.30
C LEU A 160 -2.43 -15.69 -12.44
N VAL A 161 -2.04 -15.97 -13.67
CA VAL A 161 -0.94 -16.87 -14.00
C VAL A 161 0.38 -16.22 -13.62
N GLU A 162 0.50 -14.90 -13.85
CA GLU A 162 1.67 -14.11 -13.55
C GLU A 162 1.70 -13.75 -12.06
N PRO A 163 2.74 -14.14 -11.30
CA PRO A 163 2.79 -13.85 -9.88
C PRO A 163 3.03 -12.37 -9.63
N LEU A 164 2.21 -11.77 -8.80
CA LEU A 164 2.43 -10.40 -8.33
C LEU A 164 3.65 -10.33 -7.41
N PRO A 165 4.43 -9.25 -7.50
CA PRO A 165 5.57 -9.04 -6.62
C PRO A 165 5.10 -8.85 -5.17
N GLU A 166 5.84 -9.44 -4.23
CA GLU A 166 5.66 -9.19 -2.81
C GLU A 166 6.16 -7.77 -2.47
N ARG A 167 5.49 -7.13 -1.54
CA ARG A 167 5.77 -5.76 -1.10
C ARG A 167 5.99 -5.72 0.40
N GLU A 168 6.69 -4.68 0.86
CA GLU A 168 6.95 -4.47 2.28
C GLU A 168 6.34 -3.14 2.74
N VAL A 169 5.92 -3.11 3.99
CA VAL A 169 5.71 -1.88 4.76
C VAL A 169 6.98 -1.61 5.56
N CYS A 170 7.52 -0.41 5.42
CA CYS A 170 8.79 -0.05 6.04
C CYS A 170 8.67 1.24 6.84
N LEU A 171 9.40 1.29 7.96
CA LEU A 171 9.74 2.53 8.65
C LEU A 171 11.00 3.12 8.03
N VAL A 172 10.98 4.46 7.88
CA VAL A 172 12.13 5.21 7.35
C VAL A 172 12.34 6.47 8.20
N TRP A 173 13.61 6.77 8.51
CA TRP A 173 14.03 8.01 9.17
C TRP A 173 15.45 8.39 8.79
N ASP A 174 15.81 9.66 8.96
CA ASP A 174 17.13 10.19 8.63
C ASP A 174 18.19 9.76 9.66
N LYS A 175 19.29 9.15 9.21
CA LYS A 175 20.45 8.79 10.05
C LYS A 175 21.23 9.99 10.54
N GLY A 176 21.21 11.08 9.76
CA GLY A 176 21.95 12.31 10.04
C GLY A 176 21.24 13.24 11.05
N ARG A 177 19.95 12.99 11.35
CA ARG A 177 19.18 13.78 12.30
C ARG A 177 18.96 13.04 13.61
N PRO A 178 19.34 13.61 14.75
CA PRO A 178 19.04 13.02 16.05
C PRO A 178 17.52 12.90 16.24
N LEU A 179 17.03 11.69 16.41
CA LEU A 179 15.63 11.46 16.77
C LEU A 179 15.39 11.90 18.23
N SER A 180 14.26 12.55 18.47
CA SER A 180 13.78 12.83 19.82
C SER A 180 13.55 11.52 20.59
N ILE A 181 13.51 11.59 21.92
CA ILE A 181 13.18 10.43 22.78
C ILE A 181 11.80 9.87 22.39
N ALA A 182 10.82 10.75 22.14
CA ALA A 182 9.49 10.35 21.73
C ALA A 182 9.49 9.63 20.38
N ALA A 183 10.24 10.11 19.37
CA ALA A 183 10.36 9.46 18.08
C ALA A 183 11.00 8.07 18.19
N LYS A 184 12.04 7.90 19.04
CA LYS A 184 12.64 6.57 19.30
C LYS A 184 11.64 5.61 19.93
N LYS A 185 10.89 6.06 20.93
CA LYS A 185 9.85 5.26 21.58
C LYS A 185 8.72 4.87 20.62
N LEU A 186 8.34 5.78 19.73
CA LEU A 186 7.35 5.48 18.69
C LEU A 186 7.87 4.41 17.73
N ILE A 187 9.11 4.50 17.26
CA ILE A 187 9.73 3.46 16.44
C ILE A 187 9.71 2.10 17.17
N ASP A 188 10.09 2.07 18.44
CA ASP A 188 10.07 0.84 19.25
C ASP A 188 8.65 0.27 19.33
N THR A 189 7.64 1.09 19.60
CA THR A 189 6.23 0.66 19.65
C THR A 189 5.77 0.10 18.30
N LEU A 190 6.16 0.74 17.20
CA LEU A 190 5.80 0.29 15.86
C LEU A 190 6.46 -1.04 15.47
N LYS A 191 7.63 -1.37 16.02
CA LYS A 191 8.37 -2.62 15.77
C LYS A 191 7.87 -3.80 16.58
N HIS A 192 7.61 -3.62 17.87
CA HIS A 192 7.41 -4.73 18.82
C HIS A 192 6.05 -5.43 18.71
N SER A 193 5.15 -5.00 17.84
CA SER A 193 3.80 -5.57 17.71
C SER A 193 3.61 -6.50 16.50
N ILE A 194 4.71 -7.03 15.92
CA ILE A 194 4.66 -7.97 14.80
C ILE A 194 5.02 -9.38 15.31
N LEU A 195 4.31 -9.84 16.32
CA LEU A 195 4.28 -11.26 16.68
C LEU A 195 2.86 -11.77 16.43
N PHE A 196 2.69 -12.44 15.28
CA PHE A 196 1.61 -13.40 15.04
C PHE A 196 2.19 -14.79 14.94
#